data_bfe72424a836d958fa349d24a43de62e
#
_entry.id   bfe72424a836d958fa349d24a43de62e
#
_cell.length_a   1.000
_cell.length_b   1.000
_cell.length_c   1.000
_cell.angle_alpha   90.00
_cell.angle_beta   90.00
_cell.angle_gamma   90.00
#
_symmetry.space_group_name_H-M   'P 1'
#
loop_
_entity.id
_entity.type
_entity.pdbx_description
1 polymer ?
#
loop_
_entity_poly.entity_id
_entity_poly.type
_entity_poly.pdbx_seq_one_letter_code
_entity_poly.pdbx_strand_id
1 'polypeptide(L)'
;MKLNILILADPFGKPSYTPRLRYLCDYLVRQGHQIVVYTEQFQSHDFPHAYPIIEKPIAYHNTWQWAWQSLWSLLTDWRNRRFSQWVKEQVKEQQFDLVFCTTFSTFPLRAAYEVAREKHIPLITDIRDLDEQVPGAQYQSHRQWWARPFRNWYRAVNIRRRNRVLRAADAVTTISPWHVAFIRSYNSQTHLIYNGYDPAQYYAENIPTDTFRISYIGRLYEFQSTALVEQAVRELNLPHVELNIHTPDCCPIPLSAVGDELRRSSIALVLTNPDAKGMMTTKFFEALGCEKPVLCTPSDNGLLAQTIRDTNAGLASSNIHEIKAFILDKYHEWQQNGFTRQAVVHKEQFSRQQQAQQFEQLFFETLKH
;
A
#
# COMPACT_ATOMS: atom_id res chain seq x y z
N MET A 1 4.17 24.81 -15.02
CA MET A 1 3.15 25.48 -14.16
C MET A 1 3.34 24.95 -12.74
N LYS A 2 3.25 25.82 -11.72
CA LYS A 2 3.30 25.40 -10.31
C LYS A 2 1.87 25.34 -9.78
N LEU A 3 1.53 24.29 -9.04
CA LEU A 3 0.21 24.07 -8.51
C LEU A 3 0.20 24.31 -7.00
N ASN A 4 -0.96 24.74 -6.50
CA ASN A 4 -1.29 24.77 -5.08
C ASN A 4 -2.31 23.66 -4.79
N ILE A 5 -1.88 22.59 -4.10
CA ILE A 5 -2.61 21.33 -3.98
C ILE A 5 -3.07 21.11 -2.54
N LEU A 6 -4.37 20.95 -2.36
CA LEU A 6 -4.93 20.49 -1.10
C LEU A 6 -4.95 18.96 -1.06
N ILE A 7 -4.25 18.38 -0.10
CA ILE A 7 -4.19 16.93 0.11
C ILE A 7 -5.00 16.56 1.35
N LEU A 8 -5.93 15.63 1.19
CA LEU A 8 -6.67 15.02 2.28
C LEU A 8 -6.32 13.53 2.37
N ALA A 9 -5.88 13.08 3.54
CA ALA A 9 -5.34 11.73 3.71
C ALA A 9 -5.89 11.01 4.93
N ASP A 10 -5.82 9.68 4.89
CA ASP A 10 -5.91 8.84 6.10
C ASP A 10 -4.88 9.32 7.13
N PRO A 11 -5.07 8.98 8.43
CA PRO A 11 -4.11 9.37 9.47
C PRO A 11 -2.67 9.04 9.11
N PHE A 12 -1.80 10.04 9.21
CA PHE A 12 -0.43 10.05 8.72
C PHE A 12 0.59 9.49 9.73
N GLY A 13 0.12 8.82 10.78
CA GLY A 13 0.82 8.59 12.03
C GLY A 13 2.07 7.72 12.01
N LYS A 14 2.22 6.78 11.08
CA LYS A 14 3.44 5.94 11.00
C LYS A 14 4.07 6.03 9.62
N PRO A 15 5.41 6.12 9.53
CA PRO A 15 6.11 6.14 8.24
C PRO A 15 5.77 4.97 7.30
N SER A 16 5.46 3.80 7.88
CA SER A 16 5.10 2.59 7.14
C SER A 16 3.69 2.61 6.55
N TYR A 17 2.79 3.48 7.02
CA TYR A 17 1.40 3.49 6.56
C TYR A 17 1.18 4.19 5.22
N THR A 18 1.99 5.21 4.94
CA THR A 18 1.77 6.06 3.77
C THR A 18 3.03 6.34 2.95
N PRO A 19 3.92 5.37 2.72
CA PRO A 19 5.19 5.65 2.03
C PRO A 19 4.98 6.20 0.61
N ARG A 20 3.91 5.78 -0.08
CA ARG A 20 3.51 6.28 -1.40
C ARG A 20 3.17 7.77 -1.36
N LEU A 21 2.31 8.19 -0.41
CA LEU A 21 1.90 9.59 -0.30
C LEU A 21 3.08 10.49 0.12
N ARG A 22 3.89 10.03 1.07
CA ARG A 22 5.08 10.78 1.49
C ARG A 22 6.03 11.03 0.34
N TYR A 23 6.35 9.98 -0.43
CA TYR A 23 7.19 10.13 -1.61
C TYR A 23 6.60 11.11 -2.62
N LEU A 24 5.28 11.03 -2.87
CA LEU A 24 4.58 11.96 -3.76
C LEU A 24 4.67 13.40 -3.25
N CYS A 25 4.42 13.65 -1.96
CA CYS A 25 4.52 14.97 -1.36
C CYS A 25 5.92 15.56 -1.50
N ASP A 26 6.95 14.77 -1.16
CA ASP A 26 8.35 15.19 -1.27
C ASP A 26 8.74 15.46 -2.73
N TYR A 27 8.26 14.66 -3.67
CA TYR A 27 8.45 14.86 -5.09
C TYR A 27 7.80 16.18 -5.56
N LEU A 28 6.54 16.42 -5.25
CA LEU A 28 5.80 17.61 -5.64
C LEU A 28 6.46 18.89 -5.12
N VAL A 29 6.91 18.88 -3.86
CA VAL A 29 7.65 20.02 -3.29
C VAL A 29 8.95 20.26 -4.04
N ARG A 30 9.72 19.22 -4.36
CA ARG A 30 10.95 19.34 -5.17
C ARG A 30 10.69 19.89 -6.59
N GLN A 31 9.51 19.60 -7.18
CA GLN A 31 9.08 20.19 -8.45
C GLN A 31 8.60 21.64 -8.29
N GLY A 32 8.53 22.16 -7.07
CA GLY A 32 8.14 23.53 -6.75
C GLY A 32 6.64 23.75 -6.64
N HIS A 33 5.83 22.69 -6.49
CA HIS A 33 4.43 22.80 -6.13
C HIS A 33 4.28 23.19 -4.66
N GLN A 34 3.18 23.87 -4.35
CA GLN A 34 2.77 24.13 -2.98
C GLN A 34 1.74 23.09 -2.57
N ILE A 35 1.96 22.44 -1.45
CA ILE A 35 1.03 21.43 -0.94
C ILE A 35 0.75 21.66 0.54
N VAL A 36 -0.43 21.29 0.98
CA VAL A 36 -0.79 21.20 2.39
C VAL A 36 -1.59 19.91 2.60
N VAL A 37 -1.24 19.17 3.66
CA VAL A 37 -1.90 17.90 3.99
C VAL A 37 -2.78 18.09 5.21
N TYR A 38 -4.07 17.76 5.08
CA TYR A 38 -5.01 17.69 6.19
C TYR A 38 -5.34 16.24 6.51
N THR A 39 -5.22 15.88 7.77
CA THR A 39 -5.47 14.53 8.25
C THR A 39 -6.07 14.56 9.66
N GLU A 40 -6.53 13.41 10.14
CA GLU A 40 -6.90 13.24 11.54
C GLU A 40 -5.70 12.68 12.31
N GLN A 41 -5.44 13.24 13.49
CA GLN A 41 -4.35 12.80 14.34
C GLN A 41 -4.58 11.36 14.79
N PHE A 42 -3.61 10.50 14.54
CA PHE A 42 -3.66 9.10 14.97
C PHE A 42 -2.48 8.72 15.89
N GLN A 43 -1.29 9.19 15.56
CA GLN A 43 -0.06 9.03 16.35
C GLN A 43 0.89 10.18 15.99
N SER A 44 1.87 10.48 16.83
CA SER A 44 2.92 11.43 16.46
C SER A 44 3.66 10.95 15.20
N HIS A 45 3.90 11.85 14.28
CA HIS A 45 4.67 11.58 13.08
C HIS A 45 6.11 12.05 13.29
N ASP A 46 7.04 11.11 13.35
CA ASP A 46 8.47 11.37 13.47
C ASP A 46 9.16 11.15 12.12
N PHE A 47 8.87 12.02 11.13
CA PHE A 47 9.63 12.03 9.90
C PHE A 47 9.85 13.47 9.40
N PRO A 48 11.02 13.77 8.83
CA PRO A 48 11.28 15.07 8.26
C PRO A 48 10.35 15.30 7.05
N HIS A 49 9.73 16.46 6.99
CA HIS A 49 8.87 16.89 5.89
C HIS A 49 9.01 18.39 5.65
N ALA A 50 8.93 18.80 4.39
CA ALA A 50 9.08 20.21 3.95
C ALA A 50 7.73 20.84 3.57
N TYR A 51 6.61 20.26 4.01
CA TYR A 51 5.26 20.73 3.72
C TYR A 51 4.39 20.72 4.98
N PRO A 52 3.39 21.60 5.10
CA PRO A 52 2.50 21.62 6.24
C PRO A 52 1.65 20.34 6.33
N ILE A 53 1.65 19.70 7.49
CA ILE A 53 0.71 18.63 7.86
C ILE A 53 -0.14 19.16 9.00
N ILE A 54 -1.44 19.32 8.75
CA ILE A 54 -2.39 19.90 9.71
C ILE A 54 -3.28 18.78 10.19
N GLU A 55 -3.19 18.48 11.48
CA GLU A 55 -3.89 17.37 12.11
C GLU A 55 -5.06 17.84 12.94
N LYS A 56 -6.23 17.21 12.72
CA LYS A 56 -7.37 17.36 13.63
C LYS A 56 -7.20 16.42 14.81
N PRO A 57 -7.20 16.92 16.05
CA PRO A 57 -7.13 16.08 17.23
C PRO A 57 -8.28 15.07 17.31
N ILE A 58 -7.97 13.81 17.68
CA ILE A 58 -8.96 12.76 17.93
C ILE A 58 -9.41 12.83 19.38
N ALA A 59 -10.71 12.92 19.60
CA ALA A 59 -11.32 13.01 20.92
C ALA A 59 -11.70 11.61 21.47
N TYR A 60 -10.80 10.62 21.39
CA TYR A 60 -11.04 9.31 22.02
C TYR A 60 -10.22 9.17 23.29
N HIS A 61 -10.88 9.13 24.42
CA HIS A 61 -10.20 8.95 25.70
C HIS A 61 -10.28 7.52 26.25
N ASN A 62 -11.17 6.69 25.70
CA ASN A 62 -11.31 5.26 26.08
C ASN A 62 -12.03 4.42 25.02
N THR A 63 -11.98 3.08 25.20
CA THR A 63 -12.57 2.10 24.27
C THR A 63 -14.08 2.23 24.11
N TRP A 64 -14.81 2.63 25.17
CA TRP A 64 -16.27 2.81 25.14
C TRP A 64 -16.65 4.04 24.31
N GLN A 65 -15.93 5.14 24.44
CA GLN A 65 -16.14 6.32 23.61
C GLN A 65 -15.85 6.02 22.15
N TRP A 66 -14.78 5.28 21.87
CA TRP A 66 -14.47 4.83 20.51
C TRP A 66 -15.59 3.97 19.93
N ALA A 67 -16.11 2.98 20.67
CA ALA A 67 -17.18 2.10 20.20
C ALA A 67 -18.48 2.89 19.94
N TRP A 68 -18.86 3.76 20.83
CA TRP A 68 -20.03 4.60 20.68
C TRP A 68 -19.93 5.58 19.52
N GLN A 69 -18.79 6.25 19.38
CA GLN A 69 -18.54 7.17 18.27
C GLN A 69 -18.48 6.43 16.92
N SER A 70 -17.97 5.19 16.91
CA SER A 70 -17.96 4.34 15.72
C SER A 70 -19.37 3.97 15.26
N LEU A 71 -20.23 3.56 16.21
CA LEU A 71 -21.65 3.29 15.95
C LEU A 71 -22.39 4.55 15.45
N TRP A 72 -22.18 5.67 16.12
CA TRP A 72 -22.79 6.94 15.73
C TRP A 72 -22.30 7.42 14.37
N SER A 73 -21.02 7.25 14.08
CA SER A 73 -20.43 7.55 12.79
C SER A 73 -20.99 6.67 11.67
N LEU A 74 -21.26 5.40 11.98
CA LEU A 74 -21.89 4.50 11.03
C LEU A 74 -23.30 4.99 10.64
N LEU A 75 -24.13 5.36 11.62
CA LEU A 75 -25.49 5.80 11.40
C LEU A 75 -25.56 7.16 10.70
N THR A 76 -24.79 8.13 11.16
CA THR A 76 -24.93 9.54 10.81
C THR A 76 -23.80 10.10 9.95
N ASP A 77 -22.72 9.30 9.71
CA ASP A 77 -21.49 9.78 9.09
C ASP A 77 -20.80 10.93 9.88
N TRP A 78 -21.01 10.94 11.18
CA TRP A 78 -20.62 12.03 12.08
C TRP A 78 -19.12 12.36 12.02
N ARG A 79 -18.23 11.35 12.03
CA ARG A 79 -16.76 11.54 11.94
C ARG A 79 -16.38 12.30 10.67
N ASN A 80 -16.88 11.82 9.52
CA ASN A 80 -16.60 12.45 8.24
C ASN A 80 -17.20 13.87 8.15
N ARG A 81 -18.42 14.08 8.68
CA ARG A 81 -19.04 15.41 8.70
C ARG A 81 -18.23 16.41 9.54
N ARG A 82 -17.83 16.02 10.75
CA ARG A 82 -17.01 16.88 11.62
C ARG A 82 -15.65 17.18 11.03
N PHE A 83 -15.03 16.19 10.38
CA PHE A 83 -13.77 16.39 9.68
C PHE A 83 -13.95 17.34 8.50
N SER A 84 -14.99 17.15 7.69
CA SER A 84 -15.30 18.02 6.57
C SER A 84 -15.53 19.48 6.99
N GLN A 85 -16.35 19.70 8.01
CA GLN A 85 -16.59 21.04 8.54
C GLN A 85 -15.30 21.71 9.00
N TRP A 86 -14.49 20.99 9.75
CA TRP A 86 -13.22 21.51 10.24
C TRP A 86 -12.26 21.85 9.09
N VAL A 87 -12.13 20.99 8.07
CA VAL A 87 -11.28 21.29 6.91
C VAL A 87 -11.81 22.55 6.20
N LYS A 88 -13.10 22.65 5.95
CA LYS A 88 -13.71 23.82 5.28
C LYS A 88 -13.40 25.13 6.02
N GLU A 89 -13.48 25.13 7.34
CA GLU A 89 -13.12 26.28 8.17
C GLU A 89 -11.63 26.65 8.01
N GLN A 90 -10.73 25.64 8.03
CA GLN A 90 -9.29 25.86 7.89
C GLN A 90 -8.88 26.41 6.52
N VAL A 91 -9.55 25.96 5.45
CA VAL A 91 -9.18 26.31 4.07
C VAL A 91 -10.04 27.45 3.49
N LYS A 92 -10.90 28.09 4.29
CA LYS A 92 -11.88 29.08 3.81
C LYS A 92 -11.25 30.17 2.96
N GLU A 93 -10.20 30.79 3.46
CA GLU A 93 -9.49 31.92 2.81
C GLU A 93 -8.35 31.48 1.88
N GLN A 94 -8.08 30.16 1.80
CA GLN A 94 -6.99 29.62 0.99
C GLN A 94 -7.48 29.29 -0.43
N GLN A 95 -6.62 29.47 -1.42
CA GLN A 95 -6.89 29.13 -2.82
C GLN A 95 -6.07 27.89 -3.20
N PHE A 96 -6.73 26.96 -3.88
CA PHE A 96 -6.11 25.73 -4.38
C PHE A 96 -6.51 25.52 -5.84
N ASP A 97 -5.65 24.84 -6.59
CA ASP A 97 -5.92 24.46 -7.97
C ASP A 97 -6.69 23.13 -8.05
N LEU A 98 -6.44 22.22 -7.11
CA LEU A 98 -7.12 20.91 -7.03
C LEU A 98 -7.14 20.36 -5.61
N VAL A 99 -8.04 19.40 -5.38
CA VAL A 99 -8.06 18.54 -4.20
C VAL A 99 -7.59 17.14 -4.59
N PHE A 100 -6.57 16.65 -3.90
CA PHE A 100 -6.13 15.26 -3.98
C PHE A 100 -6.49 14.53 -2.68
N CYS A 101 -7.19 13.40 -2.79
CA CYS A 101 -7.60 12.61 -1.62
C CYS A 101 -7.08 11.18 -1.74
N THR A 102 -6.25 10.74 -0.80
CA THR A 102 -5.77 9.35 -0.75
C THR A 102 -6.32 8.64 0.48
N THR A 103 -6.79 7.40 0.29
CA THR A 103 -7.42 6.63 1.35
C THR A 103 -7.28 5.13 1.15
N PHE A 104 -7.30 4.39 2.27
CA PHE A 104 -7.48 2.94 2.27
C PHE A 104 -8.94 2.52 2.06
N SER A 105 -9.92 3.32 2.48
CA SER A 105 -11.33 2.92 2.41
C SER A 105 -12.27 4.09 2.08
N THR A 106 -12.71 4.86 3.07
CA THR A 106 -13.74 5.90 2.91
C THR A 106 -13.38 7.23 3.53
N PHE A 107 -12.65 7.22 4.64
CA PHE A 107 -12.17 8.45 5.25
C PHE A 107 -10.88 8.90 4.54
N PRO A 108 -10.70 10.16 4.14
CA PRO A 108 -11.59 11.32 4.32
C PRO A 108 -12.34 11.77 3.04
N LEU A 109 -12.75 10.85 2.16
CA LEU A 109 -13.35 11.12 0.84
C LEU A 109 -14.48 12.15 0.87
N ARG A 110 -15.33 12.10 1.91
CA ARG A 110 -16.42 13.06 2.03
C ARG A 110 -15.93 14.50 2.14
N ALA A 111 -14.91 14.74 2.98
CA ALA A 111 -14.32 16.06 3.15
C ALA A 111 -13.72 16.58 1.83
N ALA A 112 -13.01 15.71 1.13
CA ALA A 112 -12.42 16.04 -0.18
C ALA A 112 -13.51 16.46 -1.19
N TYR A 113 -14.58 15.68 -1.28
CA TYR A 113 -15.70 15.97 -2.16
C TYR A 113 -16.38 17.29 -1.82
N GLU A 114 -16.72 17.51 -0.52
CA GLU A 114 -17.42 18.71 -0.10
C GLU A 114 -16.58 19.98 -0.28
N VAL A 115 -15.26 19.90 -0.01
CA VAL A 115 -14.34 21.04 -0.23
C VAL A 115 -14.16 21.34 -1.72
N ALA A 116 -13.92 20.31 -2.54
CA ALA A 116 -13.77 20.49 -3.99
C ALA A 116 -15.00 21.14 -4.62
N ARG A 117 -16.21 20.69 -4.21
CA ARG A 117 -17.47 21.28 -4.69
C ARG A 117 -17.68 22.72 -4.23
N GLU A 118 -17.34 23.05 -2.98
CA GLU A 118 -17.50 24.39 -2.43
C GLU A 118 -16.54 25.39 -3.07
N LYS A 119 -15.32 24.94 -3.38
CA LYS A 119 -14.28 25.76 -4.02
C LYS A 119 -14.36 25.74 -5.56
N HIS A 120 -15.22 24.91 -6.14
CA HIS A 120 -15.33 24.72 -7.60
C HIS A 120 -14.00 24.33 -8.27
N ILE A 121 -13.26 23.42 -7.64
CA ILE A 121 -11.97 22.91 -8.12
C ILE A 121 -12.01 21.40 -8.33
N PRO A 122 -11.17 20.84 -9.22
CA PRO A 122 -11.15 19.39 -9.48
C PRO A 122 -10.83 18.54 -8.25
N LEU A 123 -11.44 17.35 -8.21
CA LEU A 123 -11.21 16.31 -7.22
C LEU A 123 -10.57 15.08 -7.84
N ILE A 124 -9.38 14.73 -7.39
CA ILE A 124 -8.73 13.46 -7.73
C ILE A 124 -8.70 12.58 -6.46
N THR A 125 -9.15 11.33 -6.58
CA THR A 125 -9.16 10.38 -5.46
C THR A 125 -8.22 9.21 -5.72
N ASP A 126 -7.38 8.85 -4.75
CA ASP A 126 -6.47 7.69 -4.78
C ASP A 126 -7.00 6.61 -3.82
N ILE A 127 -7.53 5.53 -4.38
CA ILE A 127 -8.11 4.41 -3.64
C ILE A 127 -7.12 3.26 -3.62
N ARG A 128 -6.57 2.97 -2.44
CA ARG A 128 -5.51 1.97 -2.28
C ARG A 128 -6.02 0.57 -1.99
N ASP A 129 -7.15 0.45 -1.29
CA ASP A 129 -7.76 -0.82 -0.95
C ASP A 129 -9.25 -0.81 -1.28
N LEU A 130 -9.75 -1.97 -1.68
CA LEU A 130 -11.19 -2.19 -1.90
C LEU A 130 -11.67 -3.25 -0.91
N ASP A 131 -12.73 -2.93 -0.16
CA ASP A 131 -13.37 -3.89 0.75
C ASP A 131 -13.84 -5.17 0.01
N GLU A 132 -14.09 -5.06 -1.29
CA GLU A 132 -14.49 -6.16 -2.15
C GLU A 132 -13.36 -7.09 -2.57
N GLN A 133 -12.10 -6.68 -2.38
CA GLN A 133 -10.92 -7.45 -2.79
C GLN A 133 -10.77 -8.74 -2.00
N VAL A 134 -11.09 -8.68 -0.70
CA VAL A 134 -10.97 -9.83 0.19
C VAL A 134 -12.35 -10.24 0.68
N PRO A 135 -12.82 -11.45 0.35
CA PRO A 135 -14.07 -11.98 0.88
C PRO A 135 -14.08 -12.05 2.40
N GLY A 136 -15.14 -11.56 3.03
CA GLY A 136 -15.41 -11.80 4.44
C GLY A 136 -14.76 -10.88 5.45
N ALA A 137 -14.27 -9.69 5.07
CA ALA A 137 -13.69 -8.69 6.00
C ALA A 137 -12.47 -9.20 6.80
N GLN A 138 -11.58 -9.94 6.14
CA GLN A 138 -10.41 -10.55 6.77
C GLN A 138 -9.36 -9.55 7.28
N TYR A 139 -9.49 -8.27 6.95
CA TYR A 139 -8.63 -7.20 7.49
C TYR A 139 -9.00 -6.72 8.89
N GLN A 140 -10.19 -7.13 9.39
CA GLN A 140 -10.68 -6.70 10.69
C GLN A 140 -10.72 -7.91 11.62
N SER A 141 -10.11 -7.81 12.81
CA SER A 141 -9.97 -8.89 13.79
C SER A 141 -11.24 -9.75 13.96
N HIS A 142 -11.07 -11.06 13.80
CA HIS A 142 -12.15 -12.00 13.54
C HIS A 142 -12.71 -12.73 14.74
N ARG A 143 -12.31 -12.38 15.95
CA ARG A 143 -12.63 -13.13 17.16
C ARG A 143 -14.11 -13.19 17.52
N GLN A 144 -14.98 -12.39 16.87
CA GLN A 144 -16.37 -12.27 17.32
C GLN A 144 -17.36 -12.57 16.18
N TRP A 145 -17.70 -13.85 16.00
CA TRP A 145 -18.65 -14.30 14.98
C TRP A 145 -20.03 -13.61 15.06
N TRP A 146 -20.48 -13.24 16.25
CA TRP A 146 -21.73 -12.53 16.50
C TRP A 146 -21.75 -11.08 15.92
N ALA A 147 -20.59 -10.50 15.69
CA ALA A 147 -20.48 -9.18 15.09
C ALA A 147 -20.54 -9.19 13.55
N ARG A 148 -20.61 -10.37 12.88
CA ARG A 148 -20.64 -10.47 11.40
C ARG A 148 -21.75 -9.67 10.73
N PRO A 149 -23.03 -9.70 11.16
CA PRO A 149 -24.10 -8.92 10.53
C PRO A 149 -23.83 -7.41 10.59
N PHE A 150 -23.35 -6.94 11.73
CA PHE A 150 -22.99 -5.53 11.92
C PHE A 150 -21.81 -5.12 11.03
N ARG A 151 -20.78 -5.95 10.90
CA ARG A 151 -19.65 -5.70 10.03
C ARG A 151 -20.04 -5.66 8.56
N ASN A 152 -20.88 -6.58 8.11
CA ASN A 152 -21.36 -6.60 6.74
C ASN A 152 -22.18 -5.34 6.42
N TRP A 153 -23.01 -4.92 7.34
CA TRP A 153 -23.76 -3.66 7.20
C TRP A 153 -22.82 -2.45 7.18
N TYR A 154 -21.85 -2.36 8.11
CA TYR A 154 -20.84 -1.33 8.16
C TYR A 154 -20.07 -1.23 6.83
N ARG A 155 -19.61 -2.38 6.32
CA ARG A 155 -18.95 -2.50 5.03
C ARG A 155 -19.85 -1.98 3.90
N ALA A 156 -21.08 -2.42 3.82
CA ALA A 156 -22.03 -2.00 2.79
C ALA A 156 -22.28 -0.48 2.81
N VAL A 157 -22.39 0.13 3.99
CA VAL A 157 -22.54 1.58 4.14
C VAL A 157 -21.29 2.31 3.65
N ASN A 158 -20.10 1.86 4.03
CA ASN A 158 -18.85 2.48 3.61
C ASN A 158 -18.62 2.35 2.10
N ILE A 159 -18.90 1.19 1.52
CA ILE A 159 -18.86 0.99 0.05
C ILE A 159 -19.78 1.98 -0.66
N ARG A 160 -21.01 2.14 -0.20
CA ARG A 160 -21.97 3.09 -0.80
C ARG A 160 -21.47 4.54 -0.70
N ARG A 161 -20.91 4.94 0.45
CA ARG A 161 -20.34 6.28 0.68
C ARG A 161 -19.15 6.53 -0.24
N ARG A 162 -18.21 5.57 -0.32
CA ARG A 162 -17.06 5.62 -1.24
C ARG A 162 -17.54 5.78 -2.68
N ASN A 163 -18.39 4.88 -3.15
CA ASN A 163 -18.82 4.85 -4.55
C ASN A 163 -19.59 6.12 -4.97
N ARG A 164 -20.25 6.80 -4.04
CA ARG A 164 -20.87 8.12 -4.30
C ARG A 164 -19.80 9.16 -4.65
N VAL A 165 -18.71 9.20 -3.91
CA VAL A 165 -17.61 10.14 -4.17
C VAL A 165 -16.87 9.76 -5.44
N LEU A 166 -16.61 8.48 -5.68
CA LEU A 166 -15.94 8.03 -6.91
C LEU A 166 -16.70 8.46 -8.18
N ARG A 167 -18.04 8.39 -8.19
CA ARG A 167 -18.85 8.86 -9.34
C ARG A 167 -18.75 10.36 -9.58
N ALA A 168 -18.39 11.13 -8.57
CA ALA A 168 -18.36 12.58 -8.61
C ALA A 168 -16.94 13.15 -8.71
N ALA A 169 -15.91 12.31 -8.61
CA ALA A 169 -14.53 12.70 -8.77
C ALA A 169 -14.20 12.91 -10.26
N ASP A 170 -13.34 13.87 -10.56
CA ASP A 170 -12.87 14.16 -11.92
C ASP A 170 -11.92 13.08 -12.42
N ALA A 171 -11.10 12.51 -11.50
CA ALA A 171 -10.31 11.32 -11.78
C ALA A 171 -10.16 10.44 -10.53
N VAL A 172 -9.96 9.15 -10.77
CA VAL A 172 -9.69 8.17 -9.71
C VAL A 172 -8.38 7.45 -10.02
N THR A 173 -7.48 7.34 -9.06
CA THR A 173 -6.30 6.50 -9.15
C THR A 173 -6.41 5.29 -8.25
N THR A 174 -5.75 4.19 -8.62
CA THR A 174 -5.71 2.97 -7.82
C THR A 174 -4.47 2.15 -8.14
N ILE A 175 -4.21 1.12 -7.31
CA ILE A 175 -2.90 0.45 -7.23
C ILE A 175 -2.80 -0.86 -8.01
N SER A 176 -3.88 -1.38 -8.57
CA SER A 176 -3.84 -2.64 -9.32
C SER A 176 -4.79 -2.65 -10.52
N PRO A 177 -4.49 -3.41 -11.58
CA PRO A 177 -5.40 -3.58 -12.72
C PRO A 177 -6.77 -4.13 -12.34
N TRP A 178 -6.85 -5.00 -11.33
CA TRP A 178 -8.13 -5.50 -10.82
C TRP A 178 -8.98 -4.39 -10.22
N HIS A 179 -8.36 -3.49 -9.42
CA HIS A 179 -9.03 -2.31 -8.88
C HIS A 179 -9.53 -1.39 -10.00
N VAL A 180 -8.70 -1.16 -11.04
CA VAL A 180 -9.10 -0.35 -12.20
C VAL A 180 -10.34 -0.93 -12.86
N ALA A 181 -10.34 -2.22 -13.16
CA ALA A 181 -11.48 -2.90 -13.79
C ALA A 181 -12.75 -2.78 -12.94
N PHE A 182 -12.61 -2.87 -11.62
CA PHE A 182 -13.73 -2.72 -10.68
C PHE A 182 -14.24 -1.27 -10.60
N ILE A 183 -13.34 -0.30 -10.42
CA ILE A 183 -13.70 1.11 -10.19
C ILE A 183 -14.24 1.77 -11.45
N ARG A 184 -13.83 1.34 -12.64
CA ARG A 184 -14.32 1.88 -13.93
C ARG A 184 -15.84 1.81 -14.07
N SER A 185 -16.51 0.89 -13.39
CA SER A 185 -17.98 0.84 -13.35
C SER A 185 -18.61 2.05 -12.62
N TYR A 186 -17.84 2.76 -11.84
CA TYR A 186 -18.25 3.96 -11.09
C TYR A 186 -17.70 5.25 -11.71
N ASN A 187 -16.48 5.21 -12.24
CA ASN A 187 -15.81 6.36 -12.84
C ASN A 187 -14.92 5.91 -14.00
N SER A 188 -15.24 6.35 -15.22
CA SER A 188 -14.48 5.99 -16.44
C SER A 188 -13.07 6.58 -16.44
N GLN A 189 -12.83 7.72 -15.75
CA GLN A 189 -11.52 8.35 -15.57
C GLN A 189 -10.74 7.67 -14.44
N THR A 190 -10.58 6.35 -14.53
CA THR A 190 -9.84 5.54 -13.55
C THR A 190 -8.49 5.15 -14.11
N HIS A 191 -7.43 5.55 -13.41
CA HIS A 191 -6.04 5.38 -13.80
C HIS A 191 -5.31 4.42 -12.85
N LEU A 192 -4.42 3.61 -13.42
CA LEU A 192 -3.54 2.71 -12.68
C LEU A 192 -2.25 3.44 -12.32
N ILE A 193 -1.98 3.56 -11.02
CA ILE A 193 -0.69 4.00 -10.50
C ILE A 193 -0.31 3.05 -9.36
N TYR A 194 0.70 2.22 -9.53
CA TYR A 194 1.10 1.19 -8.57
C TYR A 194 1.63 1.76 -7.24
N ASN A 195 1.74 0.93 -6.20
CA ASN A 195 2.38 1.32 -4.93
C ASN A 195 3.90 1.53 -5.06
N GLY A 196 4.56 0.62 -5.72
CA GLY A 196 5.97 0.66 -6.07
C GLY A 196 6.99 0.71 -4.93
N TYR A 197 8.26 0.78 -5.31
CA TYR A 197 9.40 0.86 -4.41
C TYR A 197 10.08 2.23 -4.48
N ASP A 198 10.74 2.61 -3.39
CA ASP A 198 11.61 3.79 -3.35
C ASP A 198 13.00 3.43 -3.88
N PRO A 199 13.44 3.99 -5.02
CA PRO A 199 14.74 3.64 -5.60
C PRO A 199 15.93 4.10 -4.76
N ALA A 200 15.76 5.02 -3.82
CA ALA A 200 16.81 5.43 -2.89
C ALA A 200 17.01 4.41 -1.75
N GLN A 201 15.98 3.63 -1.41
CA GLN A 201 16.03 2.63 -0.34
C GLN A 201 16.20 1.20 -0.89
N TYR A 202 15.56 0.90 -2.03
CA TYR A 202 15.54 -0.43 -2.64
C TYR A 202 16.24 -0.39 -3.99
N TYR A 203 17.50 -0.78 -4.00
CA TYR A 203 18.38 -0.84 -5.17
C TYR A 203 19.18 -2.14 -5.17
N ALA A 204 19.67 -2.51 -6.35
CA ALA A 204 20.46 -3.72 -6.51
C ALA A 204 21.88 -3.53 -5.97
N GLU A 205 22.31 -4.47 -5.16
CA GLU A 205 23.66 -4.56 -4.64
C GLU A 205 24.04 -6.03 -4.41
N ASN A 206 25.23 -6.43 -4.80
CA ASN A 206 25.75 -7.78 -4.58
C ASN A 206 26.50 -7.82 -3.25
N ILE A 207 25.84 -8.28 -2.19
CA ILE A 207 26.43 -8.40 -0.86
C ILE A 207 26.65 -9.88 -0.57
N PRO A 208 27.91 -10.37 -0.51
CA PRO A 208 28.20 -11.74 -0.12
C PRO A 208 27.77 -12.01 1.33
N THR A 209 27.25 -13.20 1.57
CA THR A 209 26.81 -13.67 2.90
C THR A 209 27.29 -15.09 3.17
N ASP A 210 27.57 -15.40 4.42
CA ASP A 210 27.99 -16.74 4.86
C ASP A 210 26.82 -17.73 5.00
N THR A 211 25.57 -17.21 4.88
CA THR A 211 24.36 -18.00 4.98
C THR A 211 23.42 -17.71 3.83
N PHE A 212 22.72 -18.74 3.35
CA PHE A 212 21.66 -18.62 2.37
C PHE A 212 20.35 -18.22 3.07
N ARG A 213 19.90 -16.99 2.87
CA ARG A 213 18.77 -16.41 3.61
C ARG A 213 17.51 -16.33 2.76
N ILE A 214 16.46 -16.96 3.25
CA ILE A 214 15.09 -16.78 2.71
C ILE A 214 14.37 -15.83 3.67
N SER A 215 14.13 -14.59 3.27
CA SER A 215 13.62 -13.55 4.20
C SER A 215 12.19 -13.13 3.86
N TYR A 216 11.31 -13.15 4.87
CA TYR A 216 10.02 -12.49 4.86
C TYR A 216 10.07 -11.28 5.79
N ILE A 217 9.66 -10.09 5.28
CA ILE A 217 9.70 -8.85 6.06
C ILE A 217 8.33 -8.18 6.01
N GLY A 218 7.68 -8.04 7.16
CA GLY A 218 6.43 -7.30 7.31
C GLY A 218 5.37 -8.04 8.11
N ARG A 219 4.16 -7.46 8.17
CA ARG A 219 3.07 -8.06 8.93
C ARG A 219 2.63 -9.38 8.30
N LEU A 220 2.52 -10.40 9.13
CA LEU A 220 1.91 -11.68 8.79
C LEU A 220 0.42 -11.63 9.15
N TYR A 221 -0.44 -11.87 8.16
CA TYR A 221 -1.88 -11.90 8.36
C TYR A 221 -2.36 -13.35 8.58
N GLU A 222 -3.50 -13.54 9.26
CA GLU A 222 -4.06 -14.86 9.58
C GLU A 222 -4.29 -15.77 8.36
N PHE A 223 -4.47 -15.18 7.18
CA PHE A 223 -4.65 -15.91 5.92
C PHE A 223 -3.34 -16.25 5.21
N GLN A 224 -2.20 -15.83 5.73
CA GLN A 224 -0.87 -16.10 5.17
C GLN A 224 -0.19 -17.21 5.96
N SER A 225 0.55 -18.06 5.27
CA SER A 225 1.24 -19.18 5.89
C SER A 225 2.64 -19.36 5.30
N THR A 226 3.61 -19.64 6.16
CA THR A 226 4.99 -19.99 5.80
C THR A 226 5.18 -21.50 5.63
N ALA A 227 4.15 -22.31 5.90
CA ALA A 227 4.24 -23.76 6.00
C ALA A 227 4.87 -24.44 4.76
N LEU A 228 4.56 -23.98 3.54
CA LEU A 228 5.12 -24.57 2.32
C LEU A 228 6.63 -24.32 2.20
N VAL A 229 7.10 -23.10 2.52
CA VAL A 229 8.53 -22.81 2.47
C VAL A 229 9.28 -23.48 3.62
N GLU A 230 8.70 -23.55 4.81
CA GLU A 230 9.27 -24.31 5.95
C GLU A 230 9.41 -25.79 5.62
N GLN A 231 8.38 -26.39 5.00
CA GLN A 231 8.43 -27.77 4.53
C GLN A 231 9.53 -27.95 3.47
N ALA A 232 9.62 -27.06 2.47
CA ALA A 232 10.63 -27.13 1.43
C ALA A 232 12.05 -27.07 1.99
N VAL A 233 12.33 -26.12 2.90
CA VAL A 233 13.64 -25.96 3.56
C VAL A 233 13.99 -27.21 4.38
N ARG A 234 13.06 -27.73 5.17
CA ARG A 234 13.24 -28.94 5.98
C ARG A 234 13.53 -30.18 5.13
N GLU A 235 12.78 -30.36 4.02
CA GLU A 235 12.96 -31.53 3.14
C GLU A 235 14.26 -31.45 2.30
N LEU A 236 14.71 -30.26 1.94
CA LEU A 236 15.98 -30.05 1.25
C LEU A 236 17.18 -30.27 2.16
N ASN A 237 17.04 -30.00 3.45
CA ASN A 237 18.08 -30.19 4.48
C ASN A 237 19.47 -29.68 4.06
N LEU A 238 19.52 -28.49 3.45
CA LEU A 238 20.75 -27.88 2.94
C LEU A 238 21.52 -27.17 4.08
N PRO A 239 22.87 -27.25 4.11
CA PRO A 239 23.64 -26.54 5.12
C PRO A 239 23.60 -25.02 4.92
N HIS A 240 23.77 -24.28 6.02
CA HIS A 240 23.82 -22.81 6.03
C HIS A 240 22.58 -22.13 5.45
N VAL A 241 21.40 -22.75 5.53
CA VAL A 241 20.12 -22.14 5.13
C VAL A 241 19.40 -21.59 6.36
N GLU A 242 18.99 -20.32 6.26
CA GLU A 242 18.19 -19.62 7.27
C GLU A 242 16.87 -19.16 6.69
N LEU A 243 15.76 -19.39 7.41
CA LEU A 243 14.46 -18.83 7.11
C LEU A 243 14.18 -17.68 8.11
N ASN A 244 14.30 -16.45 7.65
CA ASN A 244 14.19 -15.25 8.46
C ASN A 244 12.80 -14.63 8.31
N ILE A 245 12.01 -14.68 9.38
CA ILE A 245 10.65 -14.12 9.42
C ILE A 245 10.64 -12.89 10.33
N HIS A 246 10.72 -11.72 9.73
CA HIS A 246 10.69 -10.44 10.42
C HIS A 246 9.27 -9.87 10.43
N THR A 247 8.62 -9.91 11.59
CA THR A 247 7.29 -9.32 11.79
C THR A 247 7.31 -8.30 12.93
N PRO A 248 6.32 -7.41 13.03
CA PRO A 248 6.22 -6.47 14.17
C PRO A 248 6.19 -7.16 15.54
N ASP A 249 5.71 -8.40 15.58
CA ASP A 249 5.52 -9.18 16.80
C ASP A 249 6.69 -10.15 17.06
N CYS A 250 7.48 -10.45 16.03
CA CYS A 250 8.64 -11.33 16.10
C CYS A 250 9.80 -10.78 15.28
N CYS A 251 10.95 -10.55 15.93
CA CYS A 251 12.18 -10.04 15.33
C CYS A 251 11.96 -8.78 14.45
N PRO A 252 11.36 -7.70 15.02
CA PRO A 252 11.09 -6.49 14.26
C PRO A 252 12.39 -5.82 13.81
N ILE A 253 12.41 -5.36 12.57
CA ILE A 253 13.48 -4.51 12.05
C ILE A 253 12.95 -3.11 11.74
N PRO A 254 13.75 -2.05 11.93
CA PRO A 254 13.35 -0.70 11.59
C PRO A 254 13.16 -0.56 10.07
N LEU A 255 12.23 0.30 9.66
CA LEU A 255 11.91 0.51 8.24
C LEU A 255 13.15 0.89 7.41
N SER A 256 14.07 1.65 7.99
CA SER A 256 15.35 2.03 7.36
C SER A 256 16.28 0.85 7.07
N ALA A 257 16.16 -0.26 7.81
CA ALA A 257 16.99 -1.45 7.63
C ALA A 257 16.38 -2.49 6.68
N VAL A 258 15.12 -2.32 6.25
CA VAL A 258 14.44 -3.29 5.36
C VAL A 258 15.18 -3.47 4.04
N GLY A 259 15.67 -2.38 3.43
CA GLY A 259 16.45 -2.44 2.20
C GLY A 259 17.75 -3.22 2.38
N ASP A 260 18.47 -3.00 3.49
CA ASP A 260 19.71 -3.72 3.80
C ASP A 260 19.46 -5.22 4.02
N GLU A 261 18.42 -5.58 4.74
CA GLU A 261 18.06 -6.98 4.95
C GLU A 261 17.67 -7.66 3.63
N LEU A 262 16.90 -6.99 2.77
CA LEU A 262 16.56 -7.52 1.44
C LEU A 262 17.81 -7.71 0.58
N ARG A 263 18.76 -6.77 0.57
CA ARG A 263 20.02 -6.91 -0.20
C ARG A 263 20.86 -8.08 0.27
N ARG A 264 20.83 -8.41 1.56
CA ARG A 264 21.52 -9.56 2.17
C ARG A 264 20.75 -10.87 2.03
N SER A 265 19.49 -10.82 1.63
CA SER A 265 18.67 -12.02 1.41
C SER A 265 19.05 -12.71 0.11
N SER A 266 19.04 -14.03 0.11
CA SER A 266 19.21 -14.86 -1.10
C SER A 266 17.89 -15.02 -1.84
N ILE A 267 16.76 -15.11 -1.11
CA ILE A 267 15.41 -15.14 -1.67
C ILE A 267 14.53 -14.20 -0.83
N ALA A 268 13.79 -13.32 -1.50
CA ALA A 268 12.72 -12.53 -0.88
C ALA A 268 11.41 -13.32 -0.92
N LEU A 269 10.91 -13.68 0.26
CA LEU A 269 9.66 -14.42 0.39
C LEU A 269 8.45 -13.46 0.35
N VAL A 270 7.51 -13.74 -0.52
CA VAL A 270 6.22 -13.04 -0.62
C VAL A 270 5.10 -14.02 -0.32
N LEU A 271 4.27 -13.70 0.67
CA LEU A 271 3.13 -14.52 1.04
C LEU A 271 1.85 -13.89 0.52
N THR A 272 1.03 -14.67 -0.17
CA THR A 272 -0.26 -14.22 -0.70
C THR A 272 -1.39 -15.16 -0.29
N ASN A 273 -2.59 -14.87 -0.77
CA ASN A 273 -3.76 -15.70 -0.59
C ASN A 273 -4.47 -15.85 -1.95
N PRO A 274 -4.75 -17.07 -2.41
CA PRO A 274 -5.50 -17.32 -3.65
C PRO A 274 -6.88 -16.64 -3.70
N ASP A 275 -7.49 -16.41 -2.54
CA ASP A 275 -8.81 -15.74 -2.44
C ASP A 275 -8.72 -14.20 -2.50
N ALA A 276 -7.53 -13.63 -2.37
CA ALA A 276 -7.30 -12.18 -2.42
C ALA A 276 -7.13 -11.68 -3.86
N LYS A 277 -8.22 -11.18 -4.43
CA LYS A 277 -8.28 -10.77 -5.84
C LYS A 277 -7.40 -9.55 -6.12
N GLY A 278 -6.49 -9.68 -7.11
CA GLY A 278 -5.69 -8.58 -7.62
C GLY A 278 -4.81 -7.88 -6.58
N MET A 279 -4.40 -8.59 -5.53
CA MET A 279 -3.52 -8.03 -4.49
C MET A 279 -2.11 -7.81 -5.06
N MET A 280 -1.63 -6.55 -4.98
CA MET A 280 -0.27 -6.17 -5.32
C MET A 280 0.43 -5.68 -4.05
N THR A 281 1.27 -6.52 -3.47
CA THR A 281 1.95 -6.23 -2.20
C THR A 281 3.19 -5.37 -2.39
N THR A 282 3.44 -4.44 -1.45
CA THR A 282 4.66 -3.62 -1.43
C THR A 282 5.94 -4.46 -1.32
N LYS A 283 5.88 -5.61 -0.63
CA LYS A 283 7.02 -6.54 -0.47
C LYS A 283 7.56 -7.05 -1.82
N PHE A 284 6.67 -7.29 -2.78
CA PHE A 284 7.07 -7.65 -4.14
C PHE A 284 7.84 -6.52 -4.82
N PHE A 285 7.34 -5.29 -4.75
CA PHE A 285 8.01 -4.14 -5.36
C PHE A 285 9.36 -3.83 -4.71
N GLU A 286 9.45 -3.97 -3.39
CA GLU A 286 10.68 -3.77 -2.62
C GLU A 286 11.76 -4.80 -3.03
N ALA A 287 11.38 -6.07 -3.13
CA ALA A 287 12.27 -7.14 -3.61
C ALA A 287 12.69 -6.92 -5.09
N LEU A 288 11.75 -6.48 -5.94
CA LEU A 288 12.00 -6.15 -7.35
C LEU A 288 13.02 -5.00 -7.47
N GLY A 289 12.89 -3.96 -6.63
CA GLY A 289 13.84 -2.84 -6.57
C GLY A 289 15.25 -3.30 -6.21
N CYS A 290 15.38 -4.25 -5.28
CA CYS A 290 16.65 -4.85 -4.86
C CYS A 290 17.17 -5.94 -5.85
N GLU A 291 16.42 -6.27 -6.91
CA GLU A 291 16.73 -7.37 -7.84
C GLU A 291 16.98 -8.71 -7.14
N LYS A 292 16.20 -8.98 -6.09
CA LYS A 292 16.28 -10.26 -5.38
C LYS A 292 15.32 -11.27 -5.97
N PRO A 293 15.73 -12.55 -6.07
CA PRO A 293 14.82 -13.63 -6.45
C PRO A 293 13.58 -13.65 -5.54
N VAL A 294 12.40 -13.52 -6.12
CA VAL A 294 11.12 -13.56 -5.39
C VAL A 294 10.59 -14.99 -5.37
N LEU A 295 10.30 -15.50 -4.20
CA LEU A 295 9.48 -16.70 -4.03
C LEU A 295 8.11 -16.28 -3.48
N CYS A 296 7.07 -16.36 -4.32
CA CYS A 296 5.70 -16.09 -3.92
C CYS A 296 4.96 -17.40 -3.65
N THR A 297 4.57 -17.66 -2.41
CA THR A 297 3.87 -18.90 -2.02
C THR A 297 2.86 -18.68 -0.89
N PRO A 298 1.66 -19.34 -0.95
CA PRO A 298 1.12 -20.01 -2.13
C PRO A 298 0.94 -19.01 -3.29
N SER A 299 0.88 -19.50 -4.53
CA SER A 299 0.57 -18.65 -5.69
C SER A 299 -0.85 -18.13 -5.62
N ASP A 300 -1.08 -16.86 -6.00
CA ASP A 300 -2.44 -16.34 -6.20
C ASP A 300 -3.07 -16.83 -7.51
N ASN A 301 -2.29 -17.52 -8.37
CA ASN A 301 -2.66 -17.89 -9.74
C ASN A 301 -3.32 -16.75 -10.52
N GLY A 302 -2.94 -15.51 -10.19
CA GLY A 302 -3.56 -14.30 -10.65
C GLY A 302 -2.55 -13.21 -11.02
N LEU A 303 -2.89 -11.97 -10.65
CA LEU A 303 -2.15 -10.79 -11.06
C LEU A 303 -0.72 -10.76 -10.54
N LEU A 304 -0.49 -11.13 -9.28
CA LEU A 304 0.86 -11.09 -8.71
C LEU A 304 1.75 -12.17 -9.35
N ALA A 305 1.24 -13.40 -9.50
CA ALA A 305 1.95 -14.48 -10.19
C ALA A 305 2.26 -14.10 -11.65
N GLN A 306 1.33 -13.46 -12.35
CA GLN A 306 1.57 -12.96 -13.70
C GLN A 306 2.65 -11.88 -13.71
N THR A 307 2.58 -10.90 -12.80
CA THR A 307 3.58 -9.81 -12.73
C THR A 307 4.97 -10.35 -12.41
N ILE A 308 5.10 -11.36 -11.53
CA ILE A 308 6.37 -12.02 -11.23
C ILE A 308 6.97 -12.65 -12.50
N ARG A 309 6.15 -13.31 -13.32
CA ARG A 309 6.60 -13.86 -14.63
C ARG A 309 7.00 -12.77 -15.61
N ASP A 310 6.14 -11.76 -15.80
CA ASP A 310 6.33 -10.69 -16.77
C ASP A 310 7.58 -9.84 -16.48
N THR A 311 7.93 -9.73 -15.19
CA THR A 311 9.14 -9.01 -14.74
C THR A 311 10.36 -9.92 -14.60
N ASN A 312 10.24 -11.22 -14.84
CA ASN A 312 11.27 -12.21 -14.54
C ASN A 312 11.78 -12.11 -13.10
N ALA A 313 10.88 -11.82 -12.14
CA ALA A 313 11.29 -11.55 -10.76
C ALA A 313 11.54 -12.81 -9.93
N GLY A 314 11.11 -13.99 -10.40
CA GLY A 314 11.27 -15.25 -9.67
C GLY A 314 10.13 -16.24 -9.91
N LEU A 315 9.71 -16.94 -8.84
CA LEU A 315 8.71 -18.01 -8.88
C LEU A 315 7.47 -17.63 -8.06
N ALA A 316 6.29 -17.88 -8.61
CA ALA A 316 5.03 -17.92 -7.87
C ALA A 316 4.43 -19.34 -7.98
N SER A 317 4.43 -20.09 -6.90
CA SER A 317 3.95 -21.49 -6.92
C SER A 317 3.33 -21.93 -5.60
N SER A 318 2.40 -22.88 -5.69
CA SER A 318 1.86 -23.65 -4.57
C SER A 318 2.33 -25.11 -4.60
N ASN A 319 3.18 -25.48 -5.58
CA ASN A 319 3.72 -26.84 -5.74
C ASN A 319 5.05 -26.96 -5.00
N ILE A 320 5.11 -27.87 -4.03
CA ILE A 320 6.31 -28.10 -3.22
C ILE A 320 7.55 -28.50 -4.04
N HIS A 321 7.36 -29.23 -5.13
CA HIS A 321 8.47 -29.64 -6.00
C HIS A 321 9.08 -28.46 -6.75
N GLU A 322 8.24 -27.55 -7.27
CA GLU A 322 8.70 -26.33 -7.94
C GLU A 322 9.40 -25.38 -6.94
N ILE A 323 8.84 -25.24 -5.73
CA ILE A 323 9.44 -24.43 -4.66
C ILE A 323 10.82 -24.98 -4.29
N LYS A 324 10.95 -26.30 -4.11
CA LYS A 324 12.23 -26.94 -3.79
C LYS A 324 13.25 -26.77 -4.94
N ALA A 325 12.83 -26.95 -6.18
CA ALA A 325 13.69 -26.77 -7.34
C ALA A 325 14.21 -25.31 -7.43
N PHE A 326 13.34 -24.33 -7.20
CA PHE A 326 13.72 -22.92 -7.19
C PHE A 326 14.69 -22.57 -6.05
N ILE A 327 14.44 -23.07 -4.84
CA ILE A 327 15.33 -22.87 -3.69
C ILE A 327 16.69 -23.49 -3.98
N LEU A 328 16.74 -24.70 -4.54
CA LEU A 328 17.98 -25.40 -4.86
C LEU A 328 18.78 -24.69 -5.95
N ASP A 329 18.14 -24.19 -7.00
CA ASP A 329 18.78 -23.39 -8.05
C ASP A 329 19.46 -22.13 -7.45
N LYS A 330 18.73 -21.38 -6.61
CA LYS A 330 19.27 -20.18 -5.97
C LYS A 330 20.32 -20.49 -4.91
N TYR A 331 20.24 -21.64 -4.27
CA TYR A 331 21.26 -22.10 -3.33
C TYR A 331 22.58 -22.39 -4.06
N HIS A 332 22.55 -23.04 -5.22
CA HIS A 332 23.76 -23.26 -6.04
C HIS A 332 24.36 -21.94 -6.55
N GLU A 333 23.52 -20.98 -6.96
CA GLU A 333 23.98 -19.65 -7.35
C GLU A 333 24.70 -18.95 -6.18
N TRP A 334 24.12 -19.02 -4.97
CA TRP A 334 24.73 -18.47 -3.77
C TRP A 334 26.04 -19.18 -3.40
N GLN A 335 26.12 -20.49 -3.49
CA GLN A 335 27.37 -21.23 -3.23
C GLN A 335 28.50 -20.81 -4.15
N GLN A 336 28.18 -20.47 -5.37
CA GLN A 336 29.19 -20.04 -6.35
C GLN A 336 29.64 -18.60 -6.16
N ASN A 337 28.71 -17.70 -5.80
CA ASN A 337 28.96 -16.27 -5.85
C ASN A 337 28.96 -15.60 -4.45
N GLY A 338 28.49 -16.27 -3.42
CA GLY A 338 28.23 -15.70 -2.09
C GLY A 338 26.94 -14.87 -2.00
N PHE A 339 26.27 -14.64 -3.11
CA PHE A 339 24.99 -13.88 -3.20
C PHE A 339 24.13 -14.44 -4.33
N THR A 340 22.87 -14.00 -4.37
CA THR A 340 21.95 -14.24 -5.48
C THR A 340 21.48 -12.95 -6.09
N ARG A 341 21.19 -12.95 -7.39
CA ARG A 341 20.63 -11.82 -8.10
C ARG A 341 19.63 -12.30 -9.15
N GLN A 342 18.54 -11.58 -9.31
CA GLN A 342 17.54 -11.86 -10.34
C GLN A 342 17.64 -10.84 -11.47
N ALA A 343 17.75 -11.32 -12.71
CA ALA A 343 17.75 -10.46 -13.89
C ALA A 343 16.32 -9.97 -14.19
N VAL A 344 15.85 -9.00 -13.39
CA VAL A 344 14.52 -8.43 -13.52
C VAL A 344 14.41 -7.51 -14.73
N VAL A 345 13.23 -7.46 -15.36
CA VAL A 345 12.93 -6.58 -16.49
C VAL A 345 11.77 -5.64 -16.13
N HIS A 346 11.74 -4.48 -16.77
CA HIS A 346 10.66 -3.49 -16.64
C HIS A 346 10.39 -3.01 -15.20
N LYS A 347 11.39 -3.07 -14.29
CA LYS A 347 11.20 -2.68 -12.89
C LYS A 347 10.95 -1.19 -12.70
N GLU A 348 11.45 -0.35 -13.60
CA GLU A 348 11.37 1.11 -13.52
C GLU A 348 9.94 1.61 -13.47
N GLN A 349 9.01 0.95 -14.17
CA GLN A 349 7.58 1.26 -14.13
C GLN A 349 6.96 1.15 -12.73
N PHE A 350 7.61 0.43 -11.82
CA PHE A 350 7.20 0.24 -10.44
C PHE A 350 7.98 1.12 -9.46
N SER A 351 8.82 2.04 -9.92
CA SER A 351 9.49 2.99 -9.03
C SER A 351 8.52 4.08 -8.57
N ARG A 352 8.62 4.50 -7.30
CA ARG A 352 7.81 5.62 -6.78
C ARG A 352 8.13 6.93 -7.49
N GLN A 353 9.32 7.05 -8.07
CA GLN A 353 9.66 8.21 -8.91
C GLN A 353 8.77 8.27 -10.15
N GLN A 354 8.66 7.15 -10.88
CA GLN A 354 7.80 7.08 -12.07
C GLN A 354 6.33 7.32 -11.70
N GLN A 355 5.90 6.81 -10.55
CA GLN A 355 4.54 6.99 -10.09
C GLN A 355 4.23 8.43 -9.70
N ALA A 356 5.16 9.11 -9.03
CA ALA A 356 5.00 10.52 -8.70
C ALA A 356 4.89 11.39 -9.97
N GLN A 357 5.65 11.07 -11.02
CA GLN A 357 5.54 11.71 -12.33
C GLN A 357 4.16 11.45 -12.98
N GLN A 358 3.64 10.24 -12.88
CA GLN A 358 2.29 9.92 -13.38
C GLN A 358 1.20 10.69 -12.62
N PHE A 359 1.33 10.87 -11.31
CA PHE A 359 0.42 11.71 -10.53
C PHE A 359 0.48 13.17 -10.97
N GLU A 360 1.68 13.73 -11.08
CA GLU A 360 1.87 15.11 -11.52
C GLU A 360 1.27 15.33 -12.92
N GLN A 361 1.52 14.41 -13.85
CA GLN A 361 0.92 14.47 -15.19
C GLN A 361 -0.61 14.44 -15.12
N LEU A 362 -1.19 13.52 -14.33
CA LEU A 362 -2.64 13.43 -14.15
C LEU A 362 -3.23 14.72 -13.56
N PHE A 363 -2.53 15.37 -12.62
CA PHE A 363 -2.96 16.65 -12.05
C PHE A 363 -3.05 17.73 -13.13
N PHE A 364 -2.05 17.82 -14.01
CA PHE A 364 -2.10 18.76 -15.13
C PHE A 364 -3.15 18.42 -16.18
N GLU A 365 -3.37 17.16 -16.46
CA GLU A 365 -4.41 16.72 -17.41
C GLU A 365 -5.81 17.06 -16.88
N THR A 366 -6.08 16.80 -15.61
CA THR A 366 -7.38 17.08 -14.97
C THR A 366 -7.70 18.59 -14.94
N LEU A 367 -6.69 19.46 -14.88
CA LEU A 367 -6.88 20.92 -14.89
C LEU A 367 -7.16 21.52 -16.28
N LYS A 368 -7.03 20.74 -17.36
CA LYS A 368 -7.31 21.21 -18.74
C LYS A 368 -8.77 21.03 -19.15
N HIS A 369 -9.51 20.28 -18.36
CA HIS A 369 -10.93 19.98 -18.56
C HIS A 369 -11.81 20.74 -17.57
#